data_d6f3884fa22647baf4d72c53c16e05a9
#
_entry.id   d6f3884fa22647baf4d72c53c16e05a9
#
_cell.length_a   1.000
_cell.length_b   1.000
_cell.length_c   1.000
_cell.angle_alpha   90.00
_cell.angle_beta   90.00
_cell.angle_gamma   90.00
#
_symmetry.space_group_name_H-M   'P 1'
#
loop_
_entity.id
_entity.type
_entity.pdbx_description
1 polymer ?
#
loop_
_entity_poly.entity_id
_entity_poly.type
_entity_poly.pdbx_seq_one_letter_code
_entity_poly.pdbx_strand_id
1 'polypeptide(L)'
;MAKFIFPKANIADLQDSYDFVVIGSGAAGMTAAIQAQELGLKVAIFEKLEALGGNSNRASSGMNAVETFVQLDHGVIDSQESFYEDTLKGGGGANDKELLQYFVTHSESAVDWLYNHNINLTDLTSTGGMTQKRAHRPGDKSAVGGYLVKGLQKQLAFKQIPLFAGTEVLELVKTADKITGLKIKHAEIGERTVNAKAVLIAAGGFAQNKEMLAEYAPEVLDLKTTNHPGATGDGMKLATAVGGTLVDMSKIQIHPTAQQDTDHVYLIGEGVRGEGAILVNRAGQRFVNEMTTRDKATAAINDLHEDGATLILDQGIRDAFPAINFYHAMGLVMEGATLAELAETANLDADNLAATVAKWNEFQAAGEDAEFGRSTAMDRGIATAPFYAIHIKPAIHYTLGGIKINTLTEVVTEAGEPVTGLYAAGEVTGGLHGNNRIGGNSIAETVVFGRQAGKQAAKYVLGL
;
A
#
# COMPACT_ATOMS: atom_id res chain seq x y z
N MET A 1 3.76 8.77 27.67
CA MET A 1 2.38 9.15 27.24
C MET A 1 1.55 7.88 27.07
N ALA A 2 0.25 7.91 27.45
CA ALA A 2 -0.64 6.77 27.24
C ALA A 2 -0.75 6.45 25.72
N LYS A 3 -0.75 5.15 25.38
CA LYS A 3 -0.92 4.69 23.99
C LYS A 3 -2.34 5.07 23.53
N PHE A 4 -2.47 5.80 22.41
CA PHE A 4 -3.79 6.08 21.83
C PHE A 4 -4.47 4.78 21.42
N ILE A 5 -5.69 4.58 21.89
CA ILE A 5 -6.59 3.50 21.47
C ILE A 5 -7.81 4.17 20.85
N PHE A 6 -8.14 3.79 19.61
CA PHE A 6 -9.31 4.33 18.92
C PHE A 6 -10.60 3.88 19.61
N PRO A 7 -11.51 4.81 19.97
CA PRO A 7 -12.81 4.47 20.56
C PRO A 7 -13.74 3.97 19.44
N LYS A 8 -13.89 2.65 19.30
CA LYS A 8 -14.87 2.05 18.40
C LYS A 8 -16.28 2.45 18.84
N ALA A 9 -17.18 2.68 17.88
CA ALA A 9 -18.58 2.94 18.19
C ALA A 9 -19.27 1.69 18.73
N ASN A 10 -20.16 1.88 19.71
CA ASN A 10 -21.01 0.80 20.18
C ASN A 10 -22.10 0.53 19.14
N ILE A 11 -22.31 -0.73 18.77
CA ILE A 11 -23.32 -1.10 17.77
C ILE A 11 -24.74 -0.72 18.22
N ALA A 12 -24.99 -0.57 19.52
CA ALA A 12 -26.26 -0.08 20.05
C ALA A 12 -26.56 1.37 19.65
N ASP A 13 -25.53 2.16 19.31
CA ASP A 13 -25.67 3.55 18.85
C ASP A 13 -25.90 3.66 17.33
N LEU A 14 -25.99 2.51 16.64
CA LEU A 14 -26.25 2.46 15.21
C LEU A 14 -27.56 3.14 14.85
N GLN A 15 -27.50 4.08 13.91
CA GLN A 15 -28.66 4.80 13.42
C GLN A 15 -29.27 4.13 12.19
N ASP A 16 -30.56 4.37 11.94
CA ASP A 16 -31.28 3.77 10.81
C ASP A 16 -30.87 4.41 9.46
N SER A 17 -30.23 5.60 9.49
CA SER A 17 -29.84 6.30 8.27
C SER A 17 -28.64 7.20 8.43
N TYR A 18 -27.84 7.27 7.34
CA TYR A 18 -26.71 8.17 7.17
C TYR A 18 -26.77 8.85 5.79
N ASP A 19 -26.06 9.96 5.66
CA ASP A 19 -25.88 10.58 4.33
C ASP A 19 -24.86 9.80 3.50
N PHE A 20 -23.79 9.34 4.14
CA PHE A 20 -22.71 8.61 3.50
C PHE A 20 -22.24 7.45 4.38
N VAL A 21 -22.20 6.26 3.80
CA VAL A 21 -21.69 5.06 4.46
C VAL A 21 -20.43 4.59 3.76
N VAL A 22 -19.41 4.27 4.55
CA VAL A 22 -18.12 3.76 4.09
C VAL A 22 -17.97 2.30 4.50
N ILE A 23 -17.61 1.45 3.55
CA ILE A 23 -17.34 0.02 3.75
C ILE A 23 -15.82 -0.20 3.77
N GLY A 24 -15.28 -0.48 4.94
CA GLY A 24 -13.85 -0.72 5.18
C GLY A 24 -13.14 0.42 5.91
N SER A 25 -12.31 0.06 6.88
CA SER A 25 -11.57 0.96 7.77
C SER A 25 -10.11 1.20 7.31
N GLY A 26 -9.77 0.89 6.05
CA GLY A 26 -8.48 1.23 5.45
C GLY A 26 -8.28 2.74 5.28
N ALA A 27 -7.09 3.17 4.86
CA ALA A 27 -6.79 4.60 4.72
C ALA A 27 -7.75 5.29 3.73
N ALA A 28 -8.15 4.65 2.62
CA ALA A 28 -9.10 5.21 1.66
C ALA A 28 -10.47 5.51 2.31
N GLY A 29 -11.01 4.53 3.06
CA GLY A 29 -12.30 4.69 3.75
C GLY A 29 -12.26 5.78 4.81
N MET A 30 -11.24 5.79 5.67
CA MET A 30 -11.09 6.81 6.72
C MET A 30 -10.90 8.21 6.13
N THR A 31 -10.10 8.34 5.07
CA THR A 31 -9.87 9.62 4.37
C THR A 31 -11.17 10.14 3.77
N ALA A 32 -11.94 9.28 3.10
CA ALA A 32 -13.24 9.66 2.52
C ALA A 32 -14.26 10.07 3.58
N ALA A 33 -14.32 9.34 4.68
CA ALA A 33 -15.23 9.64 5.80
C ALA A 33 -14.93 11.01 6.42
N ILE A 34 -13.65 11.32 6.65
CA ILE A 34 -13.21 12.62 7.18
C ILE A 34 -13.57 13.72 6.19
N GLN A 35 -13.23 13.58 4.92
CA GLN A 35 -13.51 14.58 3.89
C GLN A 35 -15.01 14.84 3.71
N ALA A 36 -15.83 13.80 3.72
CA ALA A 36 -17.29 13.93 3.59
C ALA A 36 -17.92 14.63 4.81
N GLN A 37 -17.46 14.29 6.02
CA GLN A 37 -17.93 14.92 7.26
C GLN A 37 -17.56 16.41 7.32
N GLU A 38 -16.38 16.79 6.82
CA GLU A 38 -15.94 18.19 6.70
C GLU A 38 -16.83 19.01 5.76
N LEU A 39 -17.47 18.34 4.82
CA LEU A 39 -18.44 18.94 3.89
C LEU A 39 -19.89 18.87 4.41
N GLY A 40 -20.07 18.45 5.67
CA GLY A 40 -21.35 18.50 6.38
C GLY A 40 -22.19 17.24 6.31
N LEU A 41 -21.66 16.12 5.78
CA LEU A 41 -22.40 14.87 5.75
C LEU A 41 -22.39 14.14 7.10
N LYS A 42 -23.48 13.44 7.39
CA LYS A 42 -23.58 12.46 8.46
C LYS A 42 -23.02 11.11 7.96
N VAL A 43 -21.85 10.71 8.50
CA VAL A 43 -21.06 9.59 8.01
C VAL A 43 -21.00 8.44 9.02
N ALA A 44 -20.93 7.19 8.53
CA ALA A 44 -20.54 6.02 9.32
C ALA A 44 -19.59 5.12 8.54
N ILE A 45 -18.72 4.40 9.26
CA ILE A 45 -17.80 3.41 8.70
C ILE A 45 -18.19 2.04 9.25
N PHE A 46 -18.33 1.03 8.38
CA PHE A 46 -18.47 -0.39 8.75
C PHE A 46 -17.21 -1.16 8.42
N GLU A 47 -16.68 -1.89 9.40
CA GLU A 47 -15.52 -2.76 9.27
C GLU A 47 -15.85 -4.17 9.75
N LYS A 48 -15.65 -5.17 8.89
CA LYS A 48 -16.00 -6.56 9.20
C LYS A 48 -15.16 -7.19 10.30
N LEU A 49 -13.91 -6.74 10.44
CA LEU A 49 -12.98 -7.26 11.43
C LEU A 49 -12.90 -6.35 12.66
N GLU A 50 -12.45 -6.94 13.76
CA GLU A 50 -12.12 -6.18 14.97
C GLU A 50 -10.84 -5.34 14.82
N ALA A 51 -9.89 -5.81 14.00
CA ALA A 51 -8.65 -5.10 13.70
C ALA A 51 -8.88 -4.05 12.60
N LEU A 52 -8.54 -2.80 12.89
CA LEU A 52 -8.77 -1.67 12.01
C LEU A 52 -7.55 -1.35 11.13
N GLY A 53 -7.80 -0.73 9.97
CA GLY A 53 -6.75 -0.18 9.10
C GLY A 53 -6.33 -1.08 7.94
N GLY A 54 -6.69 -2.35 7.92
CA GLY A 54 -6.43 -3.28 6.83
C GLY A 54 -4.97 -3.30 6.36
N ASN A 55 -4.74 -3.45 5.05
CA ASN A 55 -3.41 -3.42 4.43
C ASN A 55 -2.70 -2.07 4.59
N SER A 56 -3.44 -0.97 4.70
CA SER A 56 -2.85 0.36 4.91
C SER A 56 -1.99 0.41 6.18
N ASN A 57 -2.38 -0.31 7.25
CA ASN A 57 -1.62 -0.36 8.49
C ASN A 57 -0.28 -1.13 8.35
N ARG A 58 -0.12 -1.92 7.30
CA ARG A 58 1.09 -2.73 7.02
C ARG A 58 2.07 -2.07 6.05
N ALA A 59 1.72 -0.92 5.48
CA ALA A 59 2.58 -0.21 4.53
C ALA A 59 3.88 0.26 5.18
N SER A 60 5.01 0.00 4.53
CA SER A 60 6.34 0.23 5.12
C SER A 60 7.07 1.43 4.55
N SER A 61 7.00 1.68 3.23
CA SER A 61 7.92 2.61 2.56
C SER A 61 7.50 4.08 2.72
N GLY A 62 6.41 4.50 2.12
CA GLY A 62 5.98 5.88 2.12
C GLY A 62 4.76 6.13 1.23
N MET A 63 4.42 7.38 1.04
CA MET A 63 3.38 7.90 0.16
C MET A 63 4.03 8.70 -0.97
N ASN A 64 3.88 8.28 -2.22
CA ASN A 64 4.42 9.05 -3.34
C ASN A 64 3.60 10.30 -3.61
N ALA A 65 4.30 11.42 -3.77
CA ALA A 65 3.73 12.69 -4.22
C ALA A 65 4.81 13.53 -4.89
N VAL A 66 4.41 14.52 -5.67
CA VAL A 66 5.29 15.36 -6.48
C VAL A 66 5.00 16.85 -6.22
N GLU A 67 6.02 17.70 -6.39
CA GLU A 67 5.93 19.17 -6.23
C GLU A 67 5.52 19.60 -4.83
N THR A 68 5.86 18.81 -3.81
CA THR A 68 5.50 19.06 -2.43
C THR A 68 6.47 20.02 -1.73
N PHE A 69 6.00 20.71 -0.70
CA PHE A 69 6.88 21.52 0.16
C PHE A 69 7.96 20.65 0.81
N VAL A 70 7.69 19.39 1.11
CA VAL A 70 8.67 18.46 1.68
C VAL A 70 9.80 18.17 0.68
N GLN A 71 9.50 17.99 -0.61
CA GLN A 71 10.53 17.83 -1.64
C GLN A 71 11.41 19.09 -1.73
N LEU A 72 10.81 20.28 -1.71
CA LEU A 72 11.55 21.54 -1.72
C LEU A 72 12.47 21.69 -0.50
N ASP A 73 12.00 21.36 0.69
CA ASP A 73 12.79 21.40 1.93
C ASP A 73 13.99 20.42 1.89
N HIS A 74 13.88 19.33 1.12
CA HIS A 74 14.93 18.35 0.90
C HIS A 74 15.79 18.64 -0.36
N GLY A 75 15.55 19.75 -1.06
CA GLY A 75 16.27 20.12 -2.28
C GLY A 75 15.97 19.22 -3.49
N VAL A 76 14.84 18.52 -3.48
CA VAL A 76 14.39 17.66 -4.59
C VAL A 76 13.52 18.50 -5.54
N ILE A 77 14.00 18.64 -6.78
CA ILE A 77 13.24 19.26 -7.87
C ILE A 77 12.60 18.14 -8.70
N ASP A 78 11.29 18.21 -8.84
CA ASP A 78 10.48 17.17 -9.49
C ASP A 78 9.34 17.80 -10.27
N SER A 79 8.62 17.01 -11.09
CA SER A 79 7.47 17.48 -11.86
C SER A 79 6.39 16.42 -12.00
N GLN A 80 5.15 16.86 -12.19
CA GLN A 80 4.02 15.96 -12.46
C GLN A 80 4.27 15.11 -13.71
N GLU A 81 4.87 15.66 -14.74
CA GLU A 81 5.24 14.93 -15.96
C GLU A 81 6.19 13.77 -15.65
N SER A 82 7.26 14.02 -14.89
CA SER A 82 8.23 13.00 -14.48
C SER A 82 7.57 11.92 -13.62
N PHE A 83 6.68 12.29 -12.71
CA PHE A 83 5.96 11.31 -11.89
C PHE A 83 4.97 10.47 -12.72
N TYR A 84 4.28 11.11 -13.68
CA TYR A 84 3.39 10.42 -14.61
C TYR A 84 4.17 9.41 -15.47
N GLU A 85 5.29 9.82 -16.06
CA GLU A 85 6.12 8.96 -16.92
C GLU A 85 6.69 7.76 -16.15
N ASP A 86 7.25 7.99 -14.95
CA ASP A 86 7.75 6.91 -14.11
C ASP A 86 6.65 5.90 -13.76
N THR A 87 5.46 6.41 -13.40
CA THR A 87 4.33 5.54 -13.03
C THR A 87 3.76 4.79 -14.23
N LEU A 88 3.63 5.46 -15.37
CA LEU A 88 3.19 4.83 -16.62
C LEU A 88 4.16 3.75 -17.09
N LYS A 89 5.47 4.04 -17.05
CA LYS A 89 6.53 3.08 -17.37
C LYS A 89 6.53 1.91 -16.37
N GLY A 90 6.41 2.20 -15.08
CA GLY A 90 6.32 1.19 -14.02
C GLY A 90 5.13 0.25 -14.18
N GLY A 91 4.00 0.76 -14.67
CA GLY A 91 2.79 0.00 -15.01
C GLY A 91 2.82 -0.67 -16.38
N GLY A 92 3.96 -0.61 -17.10
CA GLY A 92 4.09 -1.19 -18.45
C GLY A 92 3.22 -0.52 -19.50
N GLY A 93 2.83 0.74 -19.31
CA GLY A 93 1.96 1.51 -20.21
C GLY A 93 0.48 1.09 -20.18
N ALA A 94 0.10 0.17 -19.30
CA ALA A 94 -1.25 -0.39 -19.23
C ALA A 94 -2.15 0.29 -18.17
N ASN A 95 -1.70 1.42 -17.63
CA ASN A 95 -2.46 2.24 -16.68
C ASN A 95 -3.66 2.90 -17.40
N ASP A 96 -4.78 3.03 -16.71
CA ASP A 96 -5.81 3.98 -17.11
C ASP A 96 -5.22 5.40 -17.03
N LYS A 97 -5.10 6.05 -18.18
CA LYS A 97 -4.39 7.33 -18.30
C LYS A 97 -5.12 8.49 -17.64
N GLU A 98 -6.45 8.44 -17.58
CA GLU A 98 -7.25 9.49 -16.93
C GLU A 98 -7.14 9.38 -15.42
N LEU A 99 -7.22 8.15 -14.87
CA LEU A 99 -6.99 7.90 -13.44
C LEU A 99 -5.56 8.25 -13.05
N LEU A 100 -4.57 7.89 -13.88
CA LEU A 100 -3.16 8.19 -13.61
C LEU A 100 -2.91 9.71 -13.62
N GLN A 101 -3.45 10.44 -14.60
CA GLN A 101 -3.32 11.89 -14.65
C GLN A 101 -3.96 12.54 -13.42
N TYR A 102 -5.17 12.11 -13.06
CA TYR A 102 -5.84 12.60 -11.85
C TYR A 102 -5.00 12.33 -10.59
N PHE A 103 -4.50 11.12 -10.44
CA PHE A 103 -3.66 10.69 -9.32
C PHE A 103 -2.42 11.57 -9.15
N VAL A 104 -1.66 11.75 -10.22
CA VAL A 104 -0.42 12.55 -10.21
C VAL A 104 -0.73 14.01 -9.86
N THR A 105 -1.71 14.62 -10.55
CA THR A 105 -2.06 16.04 -10.38
C THR A 105 -2.55 16.37 -8.96
N HIS A 106 -3.15 15.39 -8.25
CA HIS A 106 -3.70 15.62 -6.91
C HIS A 106 -2.82 15.08 -5.78
N SER A 107 -1.63 14.57 -6.08
CA SER A 107 -0.75 13.94 -5.08
C SER A 107 -0.18 14.97 -4.10
N GLU A 108 0.23 16.14 -4.57
CA GLU A 108 0.70 17.26 -3.73
C GLU A 108 -0.38 17.67 -2.72
N SER A 109 -1.58 17.99 -3.20
CA SER A 109 -2.69 18.41 -2.34
C SER A 109 -3.14 17.33 -1.34
N ALA A 110 -2.81 16.07 -1.58
CA ALA A 110 -3.04 14.99 -0.62
C ALA A 110 -2.04 15.06 0.54
N VAL A 111 -0.77 15.40 0.29
CA VAL A 111 0.24 15.63 1.35
C VAL A 111 -0.15 16.85 2.18
N ASP A 112 -0.56 17.93 1.56
CA ASP A 112 -1.04 19.14 2.24
C ASP A 112 -2.25 18.87 3.13
N TRP A 113 -3.20 18.08 2.61
CA TRP A 113 -4.37 17.69 3.39
C TRP A 113 -3.98 16.88 4.63
N LEU A 114 -3.06 15.93 4.50
CA LEU A 114 -2.54 15.17 5.65
C LEU A 114 -1.86 16.09 6.67
N TYR A 115 -1.02 17.02 6.19
CA TYR A 115 -0.34 17.99 7.03
C TYR A 115 -1.33 18.84 7.83
N ASN A 116 -2.37 19.35 7.18
CA ASN A 116 -3.44 20.12 7.83
C ASN A 116 -4.27 19.29 8.84
N HIS A 117 -4.16 17.96 8.80
CA HIS A 117 -4.75 17.02 9.76
C HIS A 117 -3.74 16.51 10.80
N ASN A 118 -2.58 17.16 10.95
CA ASN A 118 -1.50 16.76 11.85
C ASN A 118 -0.95 15.35 11.57
N ILE A 119 -0.94 14.95 10.30
CA ILE A 119 -0.33 13.72 9.80
C ILE A 119 0.85 14.12 8.93
N ASN A 120 2.01 14.33 9.56
CA ASN A 120 3.16 14.96 8.93
C ASN A 120 4.13 13.92 8.37
N LEU A 121 4.25 13.86 7.05
CA LEU A 121 5.19 13.01 6.33
C LEU A 121 6.34 13.88 5.82
N THR A 122 7.34 14.13 6.65
CA THR A 122 8.38 15.16 6.46
C THR A 122 9.75 14.62 6.06
N ASP A 123 9.90 13.30 5.89
CA ASP A 123 11.12 12.68 5.37
C ASP A 123 10.83 12.01 4.02
N LEU A 124 11.87 11.88 3.18
CA LEU A 124 11.78 11.30 1.84
C LEU A 124 12.66 10.07 1.69
N THR A 125 12.15 9.07 0.99
CA THR A 125 12.93 7.89 0.59
C THR A 125 12.69 7.54 -0.89
N SER A 126 13.55 6.68 -1.43
CA SER A 126 13.43 6.16 -2.79
C SER A 126 12.61 4.88 -2.82
N THR A 127 11.85 4.68 -3.88
CA THR A 127 11.19 3.42 -4.23
C THR A 127 11.61 2.95 -5.61
N GLY A 128 11.59 1.64 -5.84
CA GLY A 128 12.02 1.06 -7.11
C GLY A 128 11.18 1.56 -8.28
N GLY A 129 11.85 1.90 -9.38
CA GLY A 129 11.21 2.41 -10.59
C GLY A 129 10.94 3.92 -10.60
N MET A 130 11.26 4.66 -9.52
CA MET A 130 11.18 6.12 -9.47
C MET A 130 12.53 6.77 -9.77
N THR A 131 12.51 7.84 -10.55
CA THR A 131 13.70 8.65 -10.88
C THR A 131 14.03 9.67 -9.81
N GLN A 132 13.05 10.07 -8.97
CA GLN A 132 13.22 11.02 -7.88
C GLN A 132 12.76 10.44 -6.54
N LYS A 133 13.20 11.06 -5.43
CA LYS A 133 12.70 10.74 -4.08
C LYS A 133 11.29 11.31 -3.92
N ARG A 134 10.25 10.46 -4.01
CA ARG A 134 8.83 10.83 -3.91
C ARG A 134 8.10 10.21 -2.74
N ALA A 135 8.68 9.17 -2.12
CA ALA A 135 8.02 8.46 -1.04
C ALA A 135 8.17 9.22 0.28
N HIS A 136 7.13 9.98 0.62
CA HIS A 136 7.01 10.73 1.87
C HIS A 136 6.74 9.78 3.03
N ARG A 137 7.50 9.91 4.10
CA ARG A 137 7.36 9.11 5.33
C ARG A 137 7.44 9.98 6.58
N PRO A 138 7.07 9.47 7.78
CA PRO A 138 7.23 10.22 9.03
C PRO A 138 8.67 10.71 9.22
N GLY A 139 8.83 11.87 9.87
CA GLY A 139 10.15 12.49 10.11
C GLY A 139 11.09 11.67 10.99
N ASP A 140 10.55 10.72 11.79
CA ASP A 140 11.33 9.72 12.54
C ASP A 140 11.71 8.48 11.70
N LYS A 141 11.41 8.51 10.40
CA LYS A 141 11.66 7.44 9.42
C LYS A 141 10.94 6.12 9.74
N SER A 142 9.95 6.13 10.59
CA SER A 142 9.11 4.96 10.87
C SER A 142 8.24 4.59 9.66
N ALA A 143 7.70 3.35 9.65
CA ALA A 143 6.82 2.88 8.60
C ALA A 143 5.56 3.75 8.48
N VAL A 144 5.22 4.15 7.24
CA VAL A 144 4.12 5.09 6.97
C VAL A 144 2.76 4.55 7.41
N GLY A 145 2.51 3.23 7.28
CA GLY A 145 1.18 2.65 7.46
C GLY A 145 0.61 2.86 8.85
N GLY A 146 1.31 2.41 9.88
CA GLY A 146 0.87 2.57 11.26
C GLY A 146 0.75 4.03 11.69
N TYR A 147 1.63 4.89 11.19
CA TYR A 147 1.59 6.33 11.44
C TYR A 147 0.35 6.99 10.81
N LEU A 148 0.10 6.75 9.53
CA LEU A 148 -1.06 7.26 8.78
C LEU A 148 -2.37 6.77 9.38
N VAL A 149 -2.53 5.45 9.57
CA VAL A 149 -3.75 4.86 10.12
C VAL A 149 -4.07 5.44 11.50
N LYS A 150 -3.06 5.54 12.38
CA LYS A 150 -3.23 6.15 13.70
C LYS A 150 -3.59 7.63 13.63
N GLY A 151 -3.01 8.37 12.68
CA GLY A 151 -3.35 9.76 12.42
C GLY A 151 -4.80 9.93 11.98
N LEU A 152 -5.25 9.14 10.99
CA LEU A 152 -6.63 9.14 10.52
C LEU A 152 -7.62 8.72 11.62
N GLN A 153 -7.30 7.71 12.42
CA GLN A 153 -8.12 7.31 13.58
C GLN A 153 -8.28 8.44 14.59
N LYS A 154 -7.22 9.23 14.84
CA LYS A 154 -7.32 10.41 15.73
C LYS A 154 -8.27 11.46 15.14
N GLN A 155 -8.27 11.66 13.82
CA GLN A 155 -9.19 12.57 13.16
C GLN A 155 -10.64 12.07 13.21
N LEU A 156 -10.88 10.77 12.99
CA LEU A 156 -12.21 10.18 13.17
C LEU A 156 -12.73 10.40 14.60
N ALA A 157 -11.90 10.14 15.61
CA ALA A 157 -12.27 10.34 17.01
C ALA A 157 -12.55 11.83 17.34
N PHE A 158 -11.71 12.74 16.85
CA PHE A 158 -11.89 14.18 17.03
C PHE A 158 -13.20 14.68 16.40
N LYS A 159 -13.52 14.20 15.22
CA LYS A 159 -14.71 14.54 14.46
C LYS A 159 -15.95 13.71 14.85
N GLN A 160 -15.80 12.79 15.80
CA GLN A 160 -16.87 11.91 16.29
C GLN A 160 -17.53 11.09 15.16
N ILE A 161 -16.76 10.68 14.15
CA ILE A 161 -17.25 9.81 13.08
C ILE A 161 -17.33 8.37 13.61
N PRO A 162 -18.53 7.74 13.68
CA PRO A 162 -18.69 6.39 14.20
C PRO A 162 -18.05 5.36 13.24
N LEU A 163 -17.26 4.44 13.83
CA LEU A 163 -16.73 3.27 13.15
C LEU A 163 -17.15 2.04 13.92
N PHE A 164 -18.00 1.21 13.27
CA PHE A 164 -18.55 -0.02 13.81
C PHE A 164 -17.67 -1.20 13.34
N ALA A 165 -16.81 -1.69 14.24
CA ALA A 165 -16.03 -2.90 14.01
C ALA A 165 -16.89 -4.16 14.18
N GLY A 166 -16.43 -5.32 13.66
CA GLY A 166 -17.20 -6.56 13.70
C GLY A 166 -18.51 -6.51 12.88
N THR A 167 -18.63 -5.53 11.97
CA THR A 167 -19.85 -5.29 11.20
C THR A 167 -19.59 -5.57 9.71
N GLU A 168 -20.09 -6.69 9.24
CA GLU A 168 -19.99 -7.12 7.85
C GLU A 168 -21.11 -6.52 7.01
N VAL A 169 -20.79 -6.01 5.83
CA VAL A 169 -21.78 -5.59 4.83
C VAL A 169 -22.04 -6.77 3.90
N LEU A 170 -23.30 -7.21 3.86
CA LEU A 170 -23.73 -8.39 3.11
C LEU A 170 -24.24 -8.04 1.71
N GLU A 171 -24.92 -6.90 1.57
CA GLU A 171 -25.63 -6.52 0.36
C GLU A 171 -25.76 -5.01 0.25
N LEU A 172 -25.73 -4.47 -0.97
CA LEU A 172 -26.13 -3.11 -1.28
C LEU A 172 -27.60 -3.08 -1.68
N VAL A 173 -28.37 -2.20 -1.05
CA VAL A 173 -29.80 -2.01 -1.37
C VAL A 173 -29.91 -1.00 -2.50
N LYS A 174 -30.49 -1.45 -3.64
CA LYS A 174 -30.76 -0.62 -4.82
C LYS A 174 -32.27 -0.44 -5.00
N THR A 175 -32.72 0.81 -5.17
CA THR A 175 -34.11 1.15 -5.48
C THR A 175 -34.12 1.92 -6.81
N ALA A 176 -34.81 1.38 -7.80
CA ALA A 176 -34.67 1.79 -9.20
C ALA A 176 -33.17 1.75 -9.60
N ASP A 177 -32.59 2.86 -10.04
CA ASP A 177 -31.21 2.93 -10.52
C ASP A 177 -30.22 3.54 -9.51
N LYS A 178 -30.62 3.70 -8.24
CA LYS A 178 -29.74 4.30 -7.22
C LYS A 178 -29.57 3.41 -5.99
N ILE A 179 -28.40 3.51 -5.41
CA ILE A 179 -28.11 2.91 -4.09
C ILE A 179 -28.85 3.73 -3.03
N THR A 180 -29.59 3.04 -2.16
CA THR A 180 -30.40 3.66 -1.09
C THR A 180 -30.07 3.13 0.29
N GLY A 181 -29.13 2.19 0.41
CA GLY A 181 -28.72 1.62 1.68
C GLY A 181 -27.90 0.36 1.51
N LEU A 182 -27.75 -0.35 2.60
CA LEU A 182 -27.01 -1.60 2.68
C LEU A 182 -27.54 -2.49 3.79
N LYS A 183 -27.36 -3.79 3.66
CA LYS A 183 -27.65 -4.79 4.66
C LYS A 183 -26.37 -5.17 5.38
N ILE A 184 -26.38 -5.07 6.69
CA ILE A 184 -25.24 -5.40 7.55
C ILE A 184 -25.55 -6.60 8.42
N LYS A 185 -24.48 -7.22 8.95
CA LYS A 185 -24.54 -8.26 9.97
C LYS A 185 -23.54 -7.94 11.09
N HIS A 186 -24.00 -8.03 12.32
CA HIS A 186 -23.17 -7.90 13.51
C HIS A 186 -23.59 -8.95 14.55
N ALA A 187 -22.65 -9.45 15.34
CA ALA A 187 -22.89 -10.55 16.28
C ALA A 187 -23.99 -10.24 17.31
N GLU A 188 -24.08 -8.98 17.79
CA GLU A 188 -25.01 -8.57 18.83
C GLU A 188 -26.42 -8.26 18.32
N ILE A 189 -26.54 -7.75 17.08
CA ILE A 189 -27.84 -7.27 16.56
C ILE A 189 -28.41 -8.11 15.39
N GLY A 190 -27.63 -9.13 14.94
CA GLY A 190 -27.99 -9.91 13.75
C GLY A 190 -27.91 -9.09 12.46
N GLU A 191 -28.77 -9.40 11.50
CA GLU A 191 -28.88 -8.68 10.23
C GLU A 191 -29.76 -7.46 10.37
N ARG A 192 -29.36 -6.34 9.77
CA ARG A 192 -30.09 -5.08 9.76
C ARG A 192 -29.87 -4.31 8.47
N THR A 193 -30.91 -3.63 8.00
CA THR A 193 -30.79 -2.68 6.88
C THR A 193 -30.52 -1.28 7.43
N VAL A 194 -29.53 -0.59 6.83
CA VAL A 194 -29.16 0.80 7.11
C VAL A 194 -29.36 1.60 5.82
N ASN A 195 -30.13 2.68 5.90
CA ASN A 195 -30.34 3.57 4.76
C ASN A 195 -29.11 4.47 4.56
N ALA A 196 -28.76 4.72 3.30
CA ALA A 196 -27.67 5.62 2.94
C ALA A 196 -28.01 6.33 1.62
N LYS A 197 -27.70 7.64 1.53
CA LYS A 197 -27.87 8.38 0.27
C LYS A 197 -26.73 8.09 -0.71
N ALA A 198 -25.54 7.83 -0.16
CA ALA A 198 -24.36 7.43 -0.92
C ALA A 198 -23.54 6.39 -0.15
N VAL A 199 -22.86 5.50 -0.88
CA VAL A 199 -22.02 4.43 -0.32
C VAL A 199 -20.65 4.43 -0.99
N LEU A 200 -19.59 4.30 -0.19
CA LEU A 200 -18.23 4.06 -0.65
C LEU A 200 -17.79 2.63 -0.34
N ILE A 201 -17.32 1.92 -1.34
CA ILE A 201 -16.61 0.65 -1.17
C ILE A 201 -15.11 0.94 -1.07
N ALA A 202 -14.51 0.69 0.10
CA ALA A 202 -13.09 0.82 0.39
C ALA A 202 -12.54 -0.43 1.11
N ALA A 203 -13.02 -1.60 0.67
CA ALA A 203 -12.88 -2.90 1.35
C ALA A 203 -11.56 -3.63 1.05
N GLY A 204 -10.64 -3.03 0.30
CA GLY A 204 -9.36 -3.64 -0.09
C GLY A 204 -9.49 -4.68 -1.20
N GLY A 205 -8.37 -5.36 -1.49
CA GLY A 205 -8.27 -6.34 -2.57
C GLY A 205 -8.75 -7.74 -2.20
N PHE A 206 -8.29 -8.75 -2.98
CA PHE A 206 -8.71 -10.16 -2.83
C PHE A 206 -7.56 -11.15 -2.63
N ALA A 207 -6.38 -10.70 -2.25
CA ALA A 207 -5.17 -11.54 -2.14
C ALA A 207 -5.22 -12.63 -1.04
N GLN A 208 -6.27 -12.68 -0.23
CA GLN A 208 -6.56 -13.76 0.74
C GLN A 208 -7.67 -14.71 0.26
N ASN A 209 -8.26 -14.45 -0.91
CA ASN A 209 -9.35 -15.26 -1.44
C ASN A 209 -8.81 -16.26 -2.49
N LYS A 210 -8.59 -17.50 -2.06
CA LYS A 210 -8.05 -18.55 -2.93
C LYS A 210 -8.96 -18.89 -4.12
N GLU A 211 -10.28 -18.74 -3.97
CA GLU A 211 -11.23 -18.99 -5.06
C GLU A 211 -11.09 -17.93 -6.15
N MET A 212 -11.04 -16.65 -5.77
CA MET A 212 -10.81 -15.56 -6.73
C MET A 212 -9.40 -15.64 -7.35
N LEU A 213 -8.36 -15.98 -6.56
CA LEU A 213 -7.02 -16.20 -7.12
C LEU A 213 -7.01 -17.37 -8.11
N ALA A 214 -7.71 -18.48 -7.83
CA ALA A 214 -7.82 -19.60 -8.75
C ALA A 214 -8.57 -19.24 -10.05
N GLU A 215 -9.55 -18.36 -9.96
CA GLU A 215 -10.33 -17.89 -11.11
C GLU A 215 -9.53 -16.92 -11.99
N TYR A 216 -8.85 -15.94 -11.38
CA TYR A 216 -8.26 -14.82 -12.11
C TYR A 216 -6.75 -14.91 -12.31
N ALA A 217 -6.01 -15.59 -11.45
CA ALA A 217 -4.55 -15.67 -11.45
C ALA A 217 -4.04 -17.01 -10.86
N PRO A 218 -4.37 -18.16 -11.50
CA PRO A 218 -4.03 -19.49 -10.97
C PRO A 218 -2.53 -19.71 -10.78
N GLU A 219 -1.68 -18.99 -11.49
CA GLU A 219 -0.22 -19.09 -11.43
C GLU A 219 0.38 -18.63 -10.09
N VAL A 220 -0.38 -17.90 -9.26
CA VAL A 220 0.11 -17.40 -7.96
C VAL A 220 -0.42 -18.18 -6.76
N LEU A 221 -1.21 -19.24 -6.96
CA LEU A 221 -1.90 -19.98 -5.87
C LEU A 221 -0.97 -20.58 -4.82
N ASP A 222 0.23 -20.97 -5.24
CA ASP A 222 1.23 -21.60 -4.36
C ASP A 222 2.04 -20.57 -3.55
N LEU A 223 1.90 -19.27 -3.87
CA LEU A 223 2.60 -18.23 -3.16
C LEU A 223 1.88 -17.86 -1.86
N LYS A 224 2.67 -17.60 -0.82
CA LYS A 224 2.17 -16.96 0.41
C LYS A 224 1.81 -15.49 0.15
N THR A 225 1.05 -14.89 1.04
CA THR A 225 0.61 -13.48 0.92
C THR A 225 1.00 -12.64 2.12
N THR A 226 1.40 -11.40 1.88
CA THR A 226 1.65 -10.39 2.92
C THR A 226 0.36 -9.70 3.38
N ASN A 227 -0.78 -10.03 2.78
CA ASN A 227 -2.03 -9.30 2.96
C ASN A 227 -2.69 -9.56 4.32
N HIS A 228 -3.47 -8.56 4.74
CA HIS A 228 -4.36 -8.64 5.88
C HIS A 228 -5.47 -9.69 5.64
N PRO A 229 -5.89 -10.48 6.66
CA PRO A 229 -6.91 -11.53 6.49
C PRO A 229 -8.23 -11.05 5.88
N GLY A 230 -8.54 -9.77 6.01
CA GLY A 230 -9.74 -9.14 5.44
C GLY A 230 -9.70 -8.88 3.93
N ALA A 231 -8.59 -9.11 3.23
CA ALA A 231 -8.48 -8.90 1.79
C ALA A 231 -9.14 -10.06 1.00
N THR A 232 -10.45 -10.17 1.03
CA THR A 232 -11.24 -11.32 0.54
C THR A 232 -12.11 -11.01 -0.68
N GLY A 233 -12.01 -9.79 -1.25
CA GLY A 233 -12.73 -9.40 -2.47
C GLY A 233 -14.22 -9.11 -2.27
N ASP A 234 -14.69 -8.93 -1.03
CA ASP A 234 -16.11 -8.71 -0.74
C ASP A 234 -16.65 -7.45 -1.42
N GLY A 235 -15.85 -6.38 -1.46
CA GLY A 235 -16.24 -5.13 -2.12
C GLY A 235 -16.52 -5.30 -3.62
N MET A 236 -15.77 -6.16 -4.29
CA MET A 236 -15.95 -6.47 -5.72
C MET A 236 -17.27 -7.22 -5.94
N LYS A 237 -17.58 -8.19 -5.08
CA LYS A 237 -18.87 -8.92 -5.10
C LYS A 237 -20.05 -7.97 -4.87
N LEU A 238 -19.92 -7.04 -3.92
CA LEU A 238 -20.95 -6.02 -3.65
C LEU A 238 -21.20 -5.13 -4.86
N ALA A 239 -20.13 -4.66 -5.53
CA ALA A 239 -20.25 -3.79 -6.69
C ALA A 239 -20.87 -4.51 -7.89
N THR A 240 -20.45 -5.73 -8.19
CA THR A 240 -20.98 -6.51 -9.32
C THR A 240 -22.43 -6.88 -9.15
N ALA A 241 -22.88 -7.16 -7.92
CA ALA A 241 -24.28 -7.46 -7.61
C ALA A 241 -25.25 -6.33 -7.97
N VAL A 242 -24.77 -5.07 -8.05
CA VAL A 242 -25.58 -3.90 -8.42
C VAL A 242 -25.27 -3.35 -9.82
N GLY A 243 -24.47 -4.08 -10.62
CA GLY A 243 -24.16 -3.74 -12.00
C GLY A 243 -22.81 -3.05 -12.22
N GLY A 244 -21.96 -2.94 -11.20
CA GLY A 244 -20.60 -2.46 -11.34
C GLY A 244 -19.72 -3.45 -12.13
N THR A 245 -18.72 -2.93 -12.84
CA THR A 245 -17.80 -3.71 -13.68
C THR A 245 -16.44 -3.86 -12.99
N LEU A 246 -15.77 -4.97 -13.24
CA LEU A 246 -14.39 -5.24 -12.79
C LEU A 246 -13.42 -5.10 -13.96
N VAL A 247 -12.18 -4.67 -13.64
CA VAL A 247 -11.08 -4.58 -14.62
C VAL A 247 -9.81 -5.17 -14.03
N ASP A 248 -8.91 -5.62 -14.89
CA ASP A 248 -7.54 -6.04 -14.54
C ASP A 248 -7.44 -7.19 -13.51
N MET A 249 -8.47 -7.99 -13.33
CA MET A 249 -8.58 -9.00 -12.26
C MET A 249 -7.45 -10.04 -12.25
N SER A 250 -6.87 -10.35 -13.41
CA SER A 250 -5.73 -11.27 -13.53
C SER A 250 -4.38 -10.65 -13.13
N LYS A 251 -4.35 -9.33 -12.86
CA LYS A 251 -3.11 -8.64 -12.54
C LYS A 251 -2.85 -8.67 -11.04
N ILE A 252 -1.92 -9.50 -10.62
CA ILE A 252 -1.51 -9.65 -9.22
C ILE A 252 -0.05 -9.20 -9.07
N GLN A 253 0.21 -8.29 -8.16
CA GLN A 253 1.57 -7.89 -7.85
C GLN A 253 2.20 -8.82 -6.82
N ILE A 254 3.37 -9.33 -7.16
CA ILE A 254 4.24 -10.07 -6.25
C ILE A 254 5.28 -9.11 -5.67
N HIS A 255 5.46 -9.13 -4.35
CA HIS A 255 6.55 -8.41 -3.70
C HIS A 255 7.78 -9.30 -3.63
N PRO A 256 8.95 -8.84 -4.10
CA PRO A 256 10.15 -9.67 -4.16
C PRO A 256 10.71 -10.03 -2.79
N THR A 257 10.49 -9.19 -1.78
CA THR A 257 11.15 -9.32 -0.47
C THR A 257 10.13 -9.51 0.66
N ALA A 258 9.70 -10.75 0.88
CA ALA A 258 8.92 -11.16 2.04
C ALA A 258 9.68 -12.25 2.81
N GLN A 259 9.85 -12.07 4.12
CA GLN A 259 10.42 -13.08 4.99
C GLN A 259 9.34 -14.12 5.33
N GLN A 260 9.62 -15.42 5.12
CA GLN A 260 8.65 -16.50 5.17
C GLN A 260 9.10 -17.72 5.97
N ASP A 261 10.18 -17.59 6.74
CA ASP A 261 10.74 -18.70 7.53
C ASP A 261 9.98 -18.95 8.85
N THR A 262 8.95 -18.15 9.10
CA THR A 262 8.02 -18.32 10.23
C THR A 262 6.61 -18.64 9.72
N ASP A 263 5.68 -18.94 10.63
CA ASP A 263 4.26 -19.13 10.29
C ASP A 263 3.60 -17.85 9.76
N HIS A 264 4.17 -16.70 10.07
CA HIS A 264 3.72 -15.40 9.59
C HIS A 264 4.60 -14.90 8.45
N VAL A 265 3.96 -14.31 7.43
CA VAL A 265 4.67 -13.67 6.31
C VAL A 265 4.92 -12.20 6.64
N TYR A 266 6.18 -11.83 6.76
CA TYR A 266 6.57 -10.45 7.04
C TYR A 266 7.03 -9.75 5.76
N LEU A 267 6.43 -8.62 5.44
CA LEU A 267 6.92 -7.75 4.38
C LEU A 267 8.23 -7.10 4.81
N ILE A 268 9.30 -7.35 4.07
CA ILE A 268 10.54 -6.58 4.20
C ILE A 268 10.44 -5.41 3.25
N GLY A 269 10.25 -4.22 3.82
CA GLY A 269 9.94 -3.00 3.08
C GLY A 269 11.00 -2.62 2.08
N GLU A 270 10.59 -2.05 0.97
CA GLU A 270 11.45 -1.62 -0.14
C GLU A 270 12.48 -0.57 0.30
N GLY A 271 12.20 0.19 1.36
CA GLY A 271 13.12 1.15 1.96
C GLY A 271 14.45 0.55 2.43
N VAL A 272 14.50 -0.76 2.76
CA VAL A 272 15.78 -1.42 3.07
C VAL A 272 16.74 -1.35 1.88
N ARG A 273 16.23 -1.64 0.67
CA ARG A 273 16.98 -1.49 -0.59
C ARG A 273 17.20 -0.01 -0.95
N GLY A 274 16.20 0.82 -0.66
CA GLY A 274 16.24 2.26 -0.84
C GLY A 274 17.30 2.99 0.00
N GLU A 275 17.75 2.37 1.10
CA GLU A 275 18.84 2.89 1.94
C GLU A 275 20.21 2.26 1.63
N GLY A 276 20.32 1.38 0.63
CA GLY A 276 21.60 0.86 0.15
C GLY A 276 21.81 -0.65 0.26
N ALA A 277 20.88 -1.43 0.81
CA ALA A 277 21.00 -2.88 0.86
C ALA A 277 21.07 -3.50 -0.54
N ILE A 278 21.78 -4.64 -0.64
CA ILE A 278 21.93 -5.42 -1.88
C ILE A 278 21.23 -6.78 -1.73
N LEU A 279 20.93 -7.40 -2.88
CA LEU A 279 20.41 -8.76 -2.97
C LEU A 279 21.50 -9.70 -3.46
N VAL A 280 21.70 -10.80 -2.75
CA VAL A 280 22.63 -11.86 -3.15
C VAL A 280 21.92 -13.21 -3.24
N ASN A 281 22.41 -14.05 -4.18
CA ASN A 281 22.05 -15.45 -4.30
C ASN A 281 22.76 -16.30 -3.23
N ARG A 282 22.54 -17.61 -3.21
CA ARG A 282 23.16 -18.54 -2.26
C ARG A 282 24.71 -18.57 -2.37
N ALA A 283 25.26 -18.27 -3.54
CA ALA A 283 26.70 -18.15 -3.73
C ALA A 283 27.28 -16.81 -3.22
N GLY A 284 26.50 -15.94 -2.59
CA GLY A 284 26.95 -14.65 -2.07
C GLY A 284 27.15 -13.57 -3.16
N GLN A 285 26.61 -13.75 -4.34
CA GLN A 285 26.81 -12.85 -5.50
C GLN A 285 25.55 -12.05 -5.81
N ARG A 286 25.68 -10.77 -6.15
CA ARG A 286 24.58 -9.95 -6.71
C ARG A 286 24.13 -10.53 -8.05
N PHE A 287 22.87 -10.35 -8.37
CA PHE A 287 22.25 -10.92 -9.59
C PHE A 287 21.24 -9.97 -10.24
N VAL A 288 20.96 -8.82 -9.64
CA VAL A 288 19.94 -7.87 -10.13
C VAL A 288 20.23 -6.45 -9.65
N ASN A 289 19.69 -5.46 -10.37
CA ASN A 289 19.52 -4.11 -9.84
C ASN A 289 18.41 -4.12 -8.78
N GLU A 290 18.75 -3.91 -7.54
CA GLU A 290 17.83 -3.98 -6.40
C GLU A 290 16.74 -2.90 -6.43
N MET A 291 16.96 -1.82 -7.18
CA MET A 291 16.04 -0.70 -7.34
C MET A 291 15.22 -0.77 -8.63
N THR A 292 15.25 -1.89 -9.33
CA THR A 292 14.34 -2.16 -10.44
C THR A 292 12.90 -2.34 -9.95
N THR A 293 11.93 -2.43 -10.86
CA THR A 293 10.52 -2.65 -10.52
C THR A 293 10.29 -4.02 -9.89
N ARG A 294 9.23 -4.16 -9.10
CA ARG A 294 8.94 -5.39 -8.30
C ARG A 294 8.81 -6.64 -9.15
N ASP A 295 8.15 -6.53 -10.30
CA ASP A 295 8.00 -7.61 -11.27
C ASP A 295 9.36 -8.12 -11.77
N LYS A 296 10.27 -7.21 -12.13
CA LYS A 296 11.62 -7.56 -12.60
C LYS A 296 12.47 -8.16 -11.49
N ALA A 297 12.43 -7.58 -10.27
CA ALA A 297 13.14 -8.12 -9.14
C ALA A 297 12.62 -9.52 -8.76
N THR A 298 11.30 -9.72 -8.81
CA THR A 298 10.66 -11.03 -8.58
C THR A 298 11.09 -12.05 -9.63
N ALA A 299 11.09 -11.67 -10.90
CA ALA A 299 11.55 -12.55 -11.98
C ALA A 299 13.02 -12.97 -11.78
N ALA A 300 13.89 -12.02 -11.46
CA ALA A 300 15.30 -12.30 -11.20
C ALA A 300 15.51 -13.26 -10.01
N ILE A 301 14.71 -13.15 -8.93
CA ILE A 301 14.78 -14.10 -7.81
C ILE A 301 14.29 -15.48 -8.23
N ASN A 302 13.20 -15.57 -9.00
CA ASN A 302 12.68 -16.85 -9.47
C ASN A 302 13.64 -17.55 -10.45
N ASP A 303 14.35 -16.78 -11.28
CA ASP A 303 15.33 -17.30 -12.25
C ASP A 303 16.58 -17.88 -11.58
N LEU A 304 16.84 -17.61 -10.31
CA LEU A 304 17.88 -18.29 -9.53
C LEU A 304 17.57 -19.80 -9.34
N HIS A 305 16.29 -20.18 -9.37
CA HIS A 305 15.83 -21.53 -9.02
C HIS A 305 16.32 -22.00 -7.65
N GLU A 306 16.45 -21.03 -6.72
CA GLU A 306 16.86 -21.23 -5.32
C GLU A 306 15.66 -21.01 -4.40
N ASP A 307 15.84 -21.29 -3.11
CA ASP A 307 14.82 -21.03 -2.08
C ASP A 307 14.80 -19.54 -1.66
N GLY A 308 14.63 -18.65 -2.64
CA GLY A 308 14.64 -17.20 -2.43
C GLY A 308 16.02 -16.57 -2.64
N ALA A 309 16.26 -15.45 -1.96
CA ALA A 309 17.52 -14.69 -1.99
C ALA A 309 17.79 -14.07 -0.62
N THR A 310 18.94 -13.42 -0.45
CA THR A 310 19.32 -12.80 0.82
C THR A 310 19.59 -11.31 0.66
N LEU A 311 18.93 -10.48 1.45
CA LEU A 311 19.27 -9.06 1.61
C LEU A 311 20.49 -8.94 2.51
N ILE A 312 21.51 -8.16 2.08
CA ILE A 312 22.71 -7.84 2.86
C ILE A 312 22.72 -6.34 3.14
N LEU A 313 22.94 -6.00 4.40
CA LEU A 313 23.00 -4.63 4.89
C LEU A 313 23.96 -4.51 6.09
N ASP A 314 24.22 -3.29 6.52
CA ASP A 314 25.10 -3.00 7.64
C ASP A 314 24.44 -2.11 8.70
N GLN A 315 25.19 -1.75 9.73
CA GLN A 315 24.69 -0.88 10.81
C GLN A 315 24.29 0.51 10.28
N GLY A 316 24.99 1.06 9.29
CA GLY A 316 24.66 2.37 8.70
C GLY A 316 23.31 2.38 8.00
N ILE A 317 22.99 1.30 7.28
CA ILE A 317 21.65 1.12 6.66
C ILE A 317 20.58 0.90 7.73
N ARG A 318 20.89 0.10 8.76
CA ARG A 318 19.96 -0.12 9.89
C ARG A 318 19.61 1.17 10.62
N ASP A 319 20.57 2.04 10.86
CA ASP A 319 20.38 3.34 11.51
C ASP A 319 19.55 4.30 10.62
N ALA A 320 19.75 4.21 9.30
CA ALA A 320 18.99 5.01 8.33
C ALA A 320 17.53 4.54 8.15
N PHE A 321 17.23 3.25 8.40
CA PHE A 321 15.92 2.67 8.26
C PHE A 321 15.46 1.92 9.53
N PRO A 322 14.92 2.62 10.53
CA PRO A 322 14.57 2.06 11.84
C PRO A 322 13.59 0.89 11.83
N ALA A 323 12.84 0.67 10.73
CA ALA A 323 11.99 -0.50 10.58
C ALA A 323 12.77 -1.83 10.69
N ILE A 324 14.08 -1.83 10.40
CA ILE A 324 14.95 -3.00 10.57
C ILE A 324 15.01 -3.44 12.05
N ASN A 325 14.89 -2.50 13.00
CA ASN A 325 14.84 -2.83 14.42
C ASN A 325 13.62 -3.69 14.78
N PHE A 326 12.47 -3.43 14.11
CA PHE A 326 11.29 -4.29 14.25
C PHE A 326 11.58 -5.69 13.68
N TYR A 327 12.16 -5.80 12.49
CA TYR A 327 12.51 -7.09 11.89
C TYR A 327 13.49 -7.88 12.78
N HIS A 328 14.48 -7.19 13.34
CA HIS A 328 15.43 -7.79 14.27
C HIS A 328 14.76 -8.28 15.57
N ALA A 329 13.87 -7.46 16.15
CA ALA A 329 13.12 -7.85 17.37
C ALA A 329 12.18 -9.03 17.13
N MET A 330 11.73 -9.25 15.90
CA MET A 330 10.92 -10.41 15.50
C MET A 330 11.76 -11.64 15.14
N GLY A 331 13.10 -11.58 15.26
CA GLY A 331 13.98 -12.70 14.94
C GLY A 331 14.15 -12.99 13.44
N LEU A 332 13.88 -12.01 12.58
CA LEU A 332 13.93 -12.17 11.12
C LEU A 332 15.30 -11.81 10.52
N VAL A 333 16.21 -11.28 11.33
CA VAL A 333 17.49 -10.73 10.91
C VAL A 333 18.63 -11.58 11.50
N MET A 334 19.49 -12.06 10.63
CA MET A 334 20.77 -12.69 10.98
C MET A 334 21.83 -11.61 11.15
N GLU A 335 22.78 -11.81 12.07
CA GLU A 335 23.82 -10.83 12.41
C GLU A 335 25.19 -11.49 12.44
N GLY A 336 26.22 -10.76 11.99
CA GLY A 336 27.64 -11.14 12.12
C GLY A 336 28.48 -9.91 12.41
N ALA A 337 29.49 -10.04 13.29
CA ALA A 337 30.44 -8.97 13.55
C ALA A 337 31.36 -8.71 12.35
N THR A 338 31.52 -9.70 11.49
CA THR A 338 32.25 -9.65 10.22
C THR A 338 31.39 -10.22 9.08
N LEU A 339 31.75 -9.92 7.82
CA LEU A 339 31.09 -10.53 6.66
C LEU A 339 31.27 -12.06 6.63
N ALA A 340 32.39 -12.57 7.11
CA ALA A 340 32.64 -14.02 7.20
C ALA A 340 31.69 -14.70 8.20
N GLU A 341 31.52 -14.14 9.40
CA GLU A 341 30.55 -14.63 10.39
C GLU A 341 29.12 -14.52 9.88
N LEU A 342 28.79 -13.42 9.19
CA LEU A 342 27.46 -13.27 8.57
C LEU A 342 27.21 -14.34 7.50
N ALA A 343 28.21 -14.62 6.65
CA ALA A 343 28.13 -15.63 5.59
C ALA A 343 27.90 -17.02 6.17
N GLU A 344 28.59 -17.38 7.25
CA GLU A 344 28.40 -18.65 7.98
C GLU A 344 26.95 -18.72 8.53
N THR A 345 26.48 -17.67 9.21
CA THR A 345 25.15 -17.62 9.79
C THR A 345 24.04 -17.68 8.73
N ALA A 346 24.24 -17.02 7.59
CA ALA A 346 23.28 -16.96 6.49
C ALA A 346 23.45 -18.10 5.46
N ASN A 347 24.37 -19.03 5.69
CA ASN A 347 24.72 -20.14 4.78
C ASN A 347 25.05 -19.65 3.34
N LEU A 348 25.89 -18.63 3.27
CA LEU A 348 26.44 -18.04 2.03
C LEU A 348 27.91 -18.37 1.86
N ASP A 349 28.43 -18.27 0.64
CA ASP A 349 29.87 -18.33 0.38
C ASP A 349 30.57 -17.06 0.90
N ALA A 350 31.50 -17.21 1.84
CA ALA A 350 32.13 -16.10 2.54
C ALA A 350 33.08 -15.28 1.63
N ASP A 351 33.84 -15.94 0.75
CA ASP A 351 34.79 -15.28 -0.13
C ASP A 351 34.05 -14.47 -1.21
N ASN A 352 33.01 -15.06 -1.79
CA ASN A 352 32.16 -14.37 -2.78
C ASN A 352 31.39 -13.22 -2.12
N LEU A 353 30.85 -13.39 -0.91
CA LEU A 353 30.14 -12.31 -0.22
C LEU A 353 31.07 -11.12 0.05
N ALA A 354 32.30 -11.37 0.52
CA ALA A 354 33.28 -10.33 0.78
C ALA A 354 33.66 -9.60 -0.53
N ALA A 355 33.89 -10.34 -1.61
CA ALA A 355 34.18 -9.76 -2.93
C ALA A 355 32.99 -8.95 -3.47
N THR A 356 31.77 -9.44 -3.31
CA THR A 356 30.53 -8.76 -3.74
C THR A 356 30.34 -7.44 -3.01
N VAL A 357 30.51 -7.43 -1.69
CA VAL A 357 30.38 -6.21 -0.87
C VAL A 357 31.47 -5.19 -1.21
N ALA A 358 32.72 -5.64 -1.39
CA ALA A 358 33.81 -4.76 -1.80
C ALA A 358 33.52 -4.09 -3.14
N LYS A 359 33.07 -4.86 -4.14
CA LYS A 359 32.70 -4.36 -5.47
C LYS A 359 31.50 -3.41 -5.43
N TRP A 360 30.48 -3.71 -4.62
CA TRP A 360 29.36 -2.80 -4.41
C TRP A 360 29.81 -1.47 -3.82
N ASN A 361 30.70 -1.47 -2.85
CA ASN A 361 31.22 -0.24 -2.24
C ASN A 361 32.04 0.59 -3.23
N GLU A 362 32.77 -0.05 -4.17
CA GLU A 362 33.44 0.65 -5.27
C GLU A 362 32.42 1.33 -6.20
N PHE A 363 31.37 0.64 -6.60
CA PHE A 363 30.29 1.21 -7.43
C PHE A 363 29.58 2.36 -6.72
N GLN A 364 29.28 2.20 -5.44
CA GLN A 364 28.64 3.24 -4.64
C GLN A 364 29.53 4.50 -4.56
N ALA A 365 30.83 4.33 -4.32
CA ALA A 365 31.79 5.46 -4.27
C ALA A 365 31.97 6.15 -5.64
N ALA A 366 31.89 5.40 -6.72
CA ALA A 366 31.93 5.94 -8.10
C ALA A 366 30.58 6.59 -8.51
N GLY A 367 29.47 6.30 -7.82
CA GLY A 367 28.13 6.74 -8.21
C GLY A 367 27.57 6.01 -9.45
N GLU A 368 28.19 4.89 -9.86
CA GLU A 368 27.84 4.14 -11.06
C GLU A 368 27.97 2.63 -10.83
N ASP A 369 26.89 1.89 -10.99
CA ASP A 369 26.86 0.43 -10.96
C ASP A 369 26.99 -0.13 -12.38
N ALA A 370 28.22 -0.43 -12.79
CA ALA A 370 28.52 -0.96 -14.12
C ALA A 370 28.03 -2.40 -14.33
N GLU A 371 27.62 -3.12 -13.28
CA GLU A 371 27.23 -4.52 -13.36
C GLU A 371 25.72 -4.70 -13.64
N PHE A 372 24.89 -3.99 -12.90
CA PHE A 372 23.43 -4.11 -13.01
C PHE A 372 22.72 -2.77 -13.29
N GLY A 373 23.48 -1.66 -13.42
CA GLY A 373 22.94 -0.36 -13.78
C GLY A 373 22.07 0.29 -12.70
N ARG A 374 22.33 0.01 -11.42
CA ARG A 374 21.68 0.71 -10.32
C ARG A 374 22.15 2.16 -10.30
N SER A 375 21.22 3.11 -10.37
CA SER A 375 21.49 4.56 -10.46
C SER A 375 20.81 5.36 -9.35
N THR A 376 20.06 4.71 -8.47
CA THR A 376 19.37 5.33 -7.33
C THR A 376 19.63 4.55 -6.05
N ALA A 377 19.42 5.20 -4.90
CA ALA A 377 19.66 4.57 -3.59
C ALA A 377 21.10 4.05 -3.43
N MET A 378 22.06 4.86 -3.90
CA MET A 378 23.51 4.64 -3.77
C MET A 378 24.14 5.65 -2.80
N ASP A 379 23.35 6.16 -1.86
CA ASP A 379 23.82 7.17 -0.90
C ASP A 379 24.82 6.59 0.12
N ARG A 380 24.82 5.25 0.32
CA ARG A 380 25.72 4.58 1.26
C ARG A 380 26.12 3.18 0.80
N GLY A 381 27.34 2.77 1.20
CA GLY A 381 27.86 1.42 0.99
C GLY A 381 27.52 0.49 2.18
N ILE A 382 28.14 -0.68 2.18
CA ILE A 382 28.03 -1.71 3.24
C ILE A 382 29.44 -1.87 3.85
N ALA A 383 29.75 -1.07 4.88
CA ALA A 383 31.09 -0.98 5.46
C ALA A 383 31.12 -0.91 7.00
N THR A 384 30.00 -0.68 7.66
CA THR A 384 29.91 -0.43 9.10
C THR A 384 29.38 -1.65 9.83
N ALA A 385 30.25 -2.34 10.56
CA ALA A 385 29.87 -3.47 11.40
C ALA A 385 28.90 -3.07 12.55
N PRO A 386 28.05 -3.96 13.06
CA PRO A 386 27.82 -5.33 12.56
C PRO A 386 27.10 -5.35 11.21
N PHE A 387 27.20 -6.51 10.53
CA PHE A 387 26.54 -6.78 9.27
C PHE A 387 25.31 -7.65 9.48
N TYR A 388 24.32 -7.51 8.60
CA TYR A 388 23.02 -8.17 8.74
C TYR A 388 22.59 -8.84 7.44
N ALA A 389 21.84 -9.92 7.56
CA ALA A 389 21.21 -10.62 6.46
C ALA A 389 19.73 -10.90 6.75
N ILE A 390 18.90 -10.84 5.73
CA ILE A 390 17.49 -11.22 5.82
C ILE A 390 17.17 -12.14 4.64
N HIS A 391 16.78 -13.38 4.93
CA HIS A 391 16.30 -14.30 3.90
C HIS A 391 14.91 -13.87 3.41
N ILE A 392 14.71 -13.84 2.10
CA ILE A 392 13.47 -13.36 1.49
C ILE A 392 13.02 -14.25 0.33
N LYS A 393 11.70 -14.30 0.14
CA LYS A 393 11.06 -14.96 -0.99
C LYS A 393 9.94 -14.07 -1.56
N PRO A 394 9.61 -14.22 -2.85
CA PRO A 394 8.45 -13.56 -3.44
C PRO A 394 7.14 -13.95 -2.73
N ALA A 395 6.22 -12.99 -2.58
CA ALA A 395 4.90 -13.22 -2.00
C ALA A 395 3.83 -12.34 -2.67
N ILE A 396 2.59 -12.81 -2.73
CA ILE A 396 1.45 -12.01 -3.18
C ILE A 396 1.35 -10.78 -2.27
N HIS A 397 1.26 -9.60 -2.88
CA HIS A 397 1.29 -8.35 -2.12
C HIS A 397 0.13 -7.41 -2.40
N TYR A 398 -0.32 -7.30 -3.66
CA TYR A 398 -1.34 -6.33 -4.06
C TYR A 398 -2.15 -6.87 -5.24
N THR A 399 -3.47 -6.70 -5.20
CA THR A 399 -4.32 -7.00 -6.34
C THR A 399 -4.49 -5.70 -7.15
N LEU A 400 -4.03 -5.71 -8.43
CA LEU A 400 -4.04 -4.52 -9.28
C LEU A 400 -5.39 -4.32 -9.95
N GLY A 401 -6.16 -5.40 -10.05
CA GLY A 401 -7.52 -5.40 -10.55
C GLY A 401 -8.56 -5.18 -9.47
N GLY A 402 -9.73 -4.76 -9.89
CA GLY A 402 -10.84 -4.45 -9.01
C GLY A 402 -11.99 -3.75 -9.70
N ILE A 403 -12.77 -3.03 -8.94
CA ILE A 403 -13.93 -2.25 -9.40
C ILE A 403 -13.47 -1.17 -10.37
N LYS A 404 -14.08 -1.10 -11.55
CA LYS A 404 -13.86 -0.01 -12.50
C LYS A 404 -14.51 1.26 -12.00
N ILE A 405 -13.72 2.33 -11.94
CA ILE A 405 -14.18 3.67 -11.55
C ILE A 405 -13.82 4.71 -12.63
N ASN A 406 -14.50 5.86 -12.60
CA ASN A 406 -14.07 7.04 -13.31
C ASN A 406 -13.25 7.99 -12.40
N THR A 407 -12.80 9.14 -12.90
CA THR A 407 -12.03 10.12 -12.12
C THR A 407 -12.83 10.80 -11.00
N LEU A 408 -14.16 10.66 -11.00
CA LEU A 408 -15.04 11.07 -9.90
C LEU A 408 -15.21 9.96 -8.84
N THR A 409 -14.48 8.83 -8.99
CA THR A 409 -14.58 7.65 -8.13
C THR A 409 -15.93 6.93 -8.15
N GLU A 410 -16.80 7.28 -9.09
CA GLU A 410 -18.06 6.59 -9.29
C GLU A 410 -17.81 5.18 -9.84
N VAL A 411 -18.47 4.17 -9.28
CA VAL A 411 -18.48 2.82 -9.82
C VAL A 411 -19.22 2.85 -11.15
N VAL A 412 -18.62 2.30 -12.21
CA VAL A 412 -19.23 2.30 -13.55
C VAL A 412 -19.66 0.90 -13.98
N THR A 413 -20.72 0.86 -14.79
CA THR A 413 -21.23 -0.34 -15.43
C THR A 413 -20.35 -0.71 -16.65
N GLU A 414 -20.63 -1.86 -17.28
CA GLU A 414 -19.96 -2.25 -18.53
C GLU A 414 -20.17 -1.23 -19.66
N ALA A 415 -21.31 -0.53 -19.67
CA ALA A 415 -21.59 0.55 -20.63
C ALA A 415 -20.83 1.87 -20.31
N GLY A 416 -20.11 1.92 -19.19
CA GLY A 416 -19.41 3.13 -18.73
C GLY A 416 -20.29 4.12 -17.96
N GLU A 417 -21.54 3.78 -17.70
CA GLU A 417 -22.48 4.65 -16.97
C GLU A 417 -22.27 4.50 -15.45
N PRO A 418 -22.35 5.58 -14.66
CA PRO A 418 -22.18 5.51 -13.23
C PRO A 418 -23.34 4.76 -12.54
N VAL A 419 -23.01 3.94 -11.54
CA VAL A 419 -24.00 3.39 -10.60
C VAL A 419 -24.33 4.48 -9.58
N THR A 420 -25.49 5.10 -9.72
CA THR A 420 -25.87 6.29 -8.94
C THR A 420 -25.77 6.06 -7.43
N GLY A 421 -25.00 6.92 -6.75
CA GLY A 421 -24.81 6.88 -5.31
C GLY A 421 -23.77 5.83 -4.85
N LEU A 422 -23.02 5.20 -5.77
CA LEU A 422 -21.99 4.22 -5.45
C LEU A 422 -20.61 4.70 -5.90
N TYR A 423 -19.68 4.68 -4.95
CA TYR A 423 -18.28 5.08 -5.14
C TYR A 423 -17.34 3.94 -4.72
N ALA A 424 -16.10 3.95 -5.23
CA ALA A 424 -15.06 3.04 -4.76
C ALA A 424 -13.69 3.74 -4.75
N ALA A 425 -12.80 3.37 -3.80
CA ALA A 425 -11.47 3.93 -3.67
C ALA A 425 -10.49 2.99 -2.98
N GLY A 426 -9.20 3.07 -3.35
CA GLY A 426 -8.11 2.24 -2.83
C GLY A 426 -8.01 0.90 -3.55
N GLU A 427 -7.33 -0.07 -2.94
CA GLU A 427 -7.00 -1.38 -3.53
C GLU A 427 -8.21 -2.19 -4.05
N VAL A 428 -9.43 -1.82 -3.68
CA VAL A 428 -10.65 -2.43 -4.22
C VAL A 428 -10.92 -2.05 -5.68
N THR A 429 -10.25 -0.99 -6.18
CA THR A 429 -10.41 -0.48 -7.55
C THR A 429 -9.31 -0.99 -8.48
N GLY A 430 -9.60 -1.08 -9.78
CA GLY A 430 -8.65 -1.46 -10.81
C GLY A 430 -8.36 -0.33 -11.80
N GLY A 431 -7.35 -0.55 -12.67
CA GLY A 431 -6.99 0.34 -13.78
C GLY A 431 -5.84 1.30 -13.50
N LEU A 432 -5.72 1.85 -12.29
CA LEU A 432 -4.73 2.89 -11.98
C LEU A 432 -3.28 2.44 -12.21
N HIS A 433 -2.93 1.23 -11.82
CA HIS A 433 -1.54 0.78 -11.71
C HIS A 433 -1.01 0.00 -12.92
N GLY A 434 -1.85 -0.30 -13.90
CA GLY A 434 -1.46 -1.11 -15.05
C GLY A 434 -1.02 -2.53 -14.65
N ASN A 435 0.12 -2.98 -15.19
CA ASN A 435 0.61 -4.35 -14.97
C ASN A 435 1.47 -4.50 -13.71
N ASN A 436 1.93 -3.39 -13.12
CA ASN A 436 2.77 -3.40 -11.92
C ASN A 436 2.70 -2.05 -11.21
N ARG A 437 2.53 -2.06 -9.89
CA ARG A 437 2.43 -0.87 -9.05
C ARG A 437 3.79 -0.49 -8.45
N ILE A 438 4.18 0.75 -8.60
CA ILE A 438 5.37 1.29 -7.91
C ILE A 438 5.09 1.42 -6.40
N GLY A 439 6.10 1.12 -5.58
CA GLY A 439 6.06 1.29 -4.13
C GLY A 439 5.69 2.73 -3.74
N GLY A 440 4.84 2.89 -2.72
CA GLY A 440 4.34 4.22 -2.29
C GLY A 440 3.07 4.69 -3.00
N ASN A 441 2.78 4.26 -4.24
CA ASN A 441 1.58 4.66 -4.97
C ASN A 441 0.28 4.16 -4.31
N SER A 442 0.29 2.98 -3.67
CA SER A 442 -0.92 2.48 -2.99
C SER A 442 -1.37 3.35 -1.82
N ILE A 443 -0.44 3.90 -1.06
CA ILE A 443 -0.81 4.82 0.03
C ILE A 443 -1.27 6.17 -0.55
N ALA A 444 -0.60 6.66 -1.58
CA ALA A 444 -1.00 7.91 -2.24
C ALA A 444 -2.42 7.81 -2.83
N GLU A 445 -2.75 6.72 -3.53
CA GLU A 445 -4.10 6.53 -4.08
C GLU A 445 -5.18 6.52 -3.00
N THR A 446 -4.91 5.91 -1.82
CA THR A 446 -5.91 5.88 -0.74
C THR A 446 -6.27 7.27 -0.26
N VAL A 447 -5.31 8.20 -0.24
CA VAL A 447 -5.56 9.59 0.18
C VAL A 447 -6.16 10.40 -0.97
N VAL A 448 -5.61 10.30 -2.18
CA VAL A 448 -6.09 11.04 -3.35
C VAL A 448 -7.54 10.68 -3.68
N PHE A 449 -7.81 9.39 -3.94
CA PHE A 449 -9.14 8.94 -4.33
C PHE A 449 -10.11 8.82 -3.15
N GLY A 450 -9.62 8.60 -1.93
CA GLY A 450 -10.45 8.68 -0.72
C GLY A 450 -11.04 10.09 -0.55
N ARG A 451 -10.21 11.14 -0.67
CA ARG A 451 -10.67 12.55 -0.64
C ARG A 451 -11.64 12.84 -1.79
N GLN A 452 -11.34 12.36 -2.99
CA GLN A 452 -12.22 12.55 -4.14
C GLN A 452 -13.59 11.91 -3.91
N ALA A 453 -13.63 10.67 -3.41
CA ALA A 453 -14.88 9.99 -3.11
C ALA A 453 -15.71 10.75 -2.07
N GLY A 454 -15.08 11.22 -0.99
CA GLY A 454 -15.76 12.06 0.01
C GLY A 454 -16.33 13.33 -0.55
N LYS A 455 -15.59 14.02 -1.44
CA LYS A 455 -16.06 15.24 -2.13
C LYS A 455 -17.23 14.97 -3.09
N GLN A 456 -17.15 13.91 -3.89
CA GLN A 456 -18.19 13.61 -4.87
C GLN A 456 -19.46 13.09 -4.19
N ALA A 457 -19.33 12.26 -3.14
CA ALA A 457 -20.47 11.87 -2.32
C ALA A 457 -21.17 13.09 -1.69
N ALA A 458 -20.41 14.07 -1.19
CA ALA A 458 -20.99 15.29 -0.64
C ALA A 458 -21.70 16.12 -1.71
N LYS A 459 -21.11 16.31 -2.88
CA LYS A 459 -21.78 17.00 -4.00
C LYS A 459 -23.10 16.33 -4.37
N TYR A 460 -23.07 15.00 -4.53
CA TYR A 460 -24.27 14.23 -4.88
C TYR A 460 -25.37 14.34 -3.82
N VAL A 461 -25.02 14.17 -2.55
CA VAL A 461 -25.99 14.19 -1.43
C VAL A 461 -26.59 15.58 -1.22
N LEU A 462 -25.81 16.64 -1.43
CA LEU A 462 -26.22 18.03 -1.25
C LEU A 462 -26.86 18.64 -2.52
N GLY A 463 -26.80 17.92 -3.65
CA GLY A 463 -27.37 18.38 -4.93
C GLY A 463 -26.57 19.51 -5.58
N LEU A 464 -25.22 19.50 -5.46
CA LEU A 464 -24.29 20.51 -5.96
C LEU A 464 -23.67 20.14 -7.31
#